data_8bbf6bec515078b8b212747b34ae3462
#
_entry.id   8bbf6bec515078b8b212747b34ae3462
#
_cell.length_a   1.000
_cell.length_b   1.000
_cell.length_c   1.000
_cell.angle_alpha   90.00
_cell.angle_beta   90.00
_cell.angle_gamma   90.00
#
_symmetry.space_group_name_H-M   'P 1'
#
loop_
_entity.id
_entity.type
_entity.pdbx_description
1 polymer ?
#
loop_
_entity_poly.entity_id
_entity_poly.type
_entity_poly.pdbx_seq_one_letter_code
_entity_poly.pdbx_strand_id
1 'polypeptide(L)'
;MIKFEDLTQSAVVFDEATHTYRRGDEKLSGITSLIHSVLQLGVYPDANEYVRNVQIPKAGYYGTCIHKAIQMYEDIGIEMTKFPEKPHPTAGMLPAQDVSIELETYKRLKPKKLRVIATEFTVSLGMFATQIDSILADEDDNIYLDDHKSNNLDYYPGGKDGLKEYLSWQLSANAVMFENQTGLKVKGLYADWIRKGDGELWKIERVPDEKVLQLLSTEILPKPEGGFIYINEAMQVEAAKVEEVKPVEAKSEALVVPPEITTAIANLVKAEKAAKLMKDKLRELMEANGVTKWECDDFVASISKATTATSFDAKAFEAADPETYKKYLKTTTRKGSFTIKQK
;
A
#
# COMPACT_ATOMS: atom_id res chain seq x y z
N MET A 1 -5.83 -37.54 0.60
CA MET A 1 -6.66 -36.38 0.21
C MET A 1 -6.63 -35.40 1.36
N ILE A 2 -5.93 -34.27 1.17
CA ILE A 2 -5.77 -33.20 2.16
C ILE A 2 -7.10 -32.57 2.52
N LYS A 3 -7.30 -32.28 3.82
CA LYS A 3 -8.48 -31.62 4.37
C LYS A 3 -8.08 -30.42 5.23
N PHE A 4 -9.07 -29.61 5.64
CA PHE A 4 -8.84 -28.45 6.51
C PHE A 4 -8.10 -28.82 7.81
N GLU A 5 -8.44 -29.95 8.43
CA GLU A 5 -7.84 -30.42 9.69
C GLU A 5 -6.35 -30.74 9.55
N ASP A 6 -5.87 -30.99 8.33
CA ASP A 6 -4.46 -31.27 8.04
C ASP A 6 -3.62 -29.99 7.93
N LEU A 7 -4.27 -28.79 7.87
CA LEU A 7 -3.60 -27.51 7.74
C LEU A 7 -3.19 -26.97 9.11
N THR A 8 -1.92 -26.61 9.25
CA THR A 8 -1.42 -25.92 10.45
C THR A 8 -2.06 -24.55 10.59
N GLN A 9 -2.83 -24.35 11.68
CA GLN A 9 -3.53 -23.10 11.96
C GLN A 9 -2.57 -22.04 12.48
N SER A 10 -2.83 -20.76 12.13
CA SER A 10 -2.14 -19.61 12.71
C SER A 10 -2.63 -19.35 14.14
N ALA A 11 -1.72 -18.88 15.01
CA ALA A 11 -2.10 -18.32 16.31
C ALA A 11 -2.67 -16.89 16.20
N VAL A 12 -2.72 -16.33 14.99
CA VAL A 12 -3.24 -14.99 14.73
C VAL A 12 -4.76 -15.03 14.60
N VAL A 13 -5.42 -14.13 15.31
CA VAL A 13 -6.88 -13.93 15.22
C VAL A 13 -7.15 -12.72 14.36
N PHE A 14 -8.06 -12.85 13.40
CA PHE A 14 -8.60 -11.74 12.63
C PHE A 14 -9.88 -11.23 13.29
N ASP A 15 -9.91 -9.94 13.59
CA ASP A 15 -11.09 -9.23 14.07
C ASP A 15 -11.78 -8.57 12.86
N GLU A 16 -12.88 -9.14 12.43
CA GLU A 16 -13.67 -8.66 11.28
C GLU A 16 -14.26 -7.27 11.53
N ALA A 17 -14.64 -6.95 12.78
CA ALA A 17 -15.27 -5.67 13.10
C ALA A 17 -14.30 -4.49 12.96
N THR A 18 -13.05 -4.69 13.34
CA THR A 18 -11.99 -3.67 13.26
C THR A 18 -11.03 -3.89 12.09
N HIS A 19 -11.21 -4.98 11.35
CA HIS A 19 -10.34 -5.41 10.25
C HIS A 19 -8.86 -5.47 10.66
N THR A 20 -8.58 -6.09 11.81
CA THR A 20 -7.25 -6.16 12.40
C THR A 20 -6.81 -7.57 12.71
N TYR A 21 -5.51 -7.82 12.53
CA TYR A 21 -4.87 -9.09 12.91
C TYR A 21 -4.16 -8.92 14.25
N ARG A 22 -4.32 -9.93 15.14
CA ARG A 22 -3.68 -9.95 16.47
C ARG A 22 -3.09 -11.31 16.79
N ARG A 23 -1.90 -11.28 17.41
CA ARG A 23 -1.26 -12.43 18.04
C ARG A 23 -1.14 -12.12 19.53
N GLY A 24 -2.11 -12.57 20.34
CA GLY A 24 -2.27 -12.08 21.71
C GLY A 24 -2.51 -10.57 21.71
N ASP A 25 -1.68 -9.82 22.43
CA ASP A 25 -1.77 -8.36 22.49
C ASP A 25 -1.08 -7.65 21.31
N GLU A 26 -0.26 -8.38 20.56
CA GLU A 26 0.48 -7.84 19.43
C GLU A 26 -0.43 -7.63 18.22
N LYS A 27 -0.45 -6.40 17.67
CA LYS A 27 -1.15 -6.07 16.43
C LYS A 27 -0.22 -6.31 15.25
N LEU A 28 -0.70 -7.04 14.24
CA LEU A 28 0.04 -7.32 13.01
C LEU A 28 -0.47 -6.45 11.86
N SER A 29 0.40 -6.25 10.88
CA SER A 29 0.05 -5.56 9.64
C SER A 29 -0.57 -6.52 8.62
N GLY A 30 -1.61 -6.08 7.93
CA GLY A 30 -2.16 -6.80 6.78
C GLY A 30 -1.27 -6.67 5.53
N ILE A 31 -1.22 -7.72 4.71
CA ILE A 31 -0.46 -7.75 3.44
C ILE A 31 -0.94 -6.68 2.47
N THR A 32 -2.24 -6.41 2.38
CA THR A 32 -2.80 -5.30 1.58
C THR A 32 -2.17 -3.96 1.93
N SER A 33 -2.06 -3.66 3.24
CA SER A 33 -1.46 -2.40 3.71
C SER A 33 0.04 -2.32 3.39
N LEU A 34 0.75 -3.45 3.46
CA LEU A 34 2.16 -3.54 3.07
C LEU A 34 2.36 -3.24 1.59
N ILE A 35 1.59 -3.90 0.71
CA ILE A 35 1.65 -3.71 -0.75
C ILE A 35 1.32 -2.26 -1.12
N HIS A 36 0.26 -1.69 -0.56
CA HIS A 36 -0.12 -0.30 -0.78
C HIS A 36 0.97 0.68 -0.35
N SER A 37 1.63 0.42 0.79
CA SER A 37 2.60 1.35 1.36
C SER A 37 3.97 1.28 0.71
N VAL A 38 4.42 0.08 0.34
CA VAL A 38 5.78 -0.14 -0.19
C VAL A 38 5.81 -0.09 -1.71
N LEU A 39 4.85 -0.79 -2.37
CA LEU A 39 4.81 -0.91 -3.83
C LEU A 39 3.91 0.12 -4.50
N GLN A 40 3.08 0.84 -3.74
CA GLN A 40 2.09 1.80 -4.24
C GLN A 40 1.06 1.19 -5.21
N LEU A 41 0.88 -0.15 -5.17
CA LEU A 41 -0.10 -0.86 -5.99
C LEU A 41 -1.49 -0.81 -5.35
N GLY A 42 -2.54 -0.66 -6.17
CA GLY A 42 -3.93 -0.59 -5.70
C GLY A 42 -4.28 0.68 -4.94
N VAL A 43 -3.41 1.68 -4.94
CA VAL A 43 -3.64 2.98 -4.31
C VAL A 43 -4.39 3.90 -5.26
N TYR A 44 -5.35 4.66 -4.75
CA TYR A 44 -6.12 5.68 -5.48
C TYR A 44 -5.59 7.07 -5.09
N PRO A 45 -4.51 7.58 -5.70
CA PRO A 45 -3.85 8.81 -5.26
C PRO A 45 -4.75 10.04 -5.41
N ASP A 46 -5.55 10.08 -6.48
CA ASP A 46 -6.42 11.20 -6.83
C ASP A 46 -7.85 11.08 -6.24
N ALA A 47 -8.08 10.09 -5.36
CA ALA A 47 -9.38 9.92 -4.74
C ALA A 47 -9.70 11.14 -3.85
N ASN A 48 -10.78 11.86 -4.18
CA ASN A 48 -11.28 12.93 -3.33
C ASN A 48 -11.96 12.37 -2.07
N GLU A 49 -12.34 13.26 -1.16
CA GLU A 49 -12.95 12.89 0.12
C GLU A 49 -14.25 12.07 -0.06
N TYR A 50 -15.09 12.40 -1.02
CA TYR A 50 -16.30 11.63 -1.31
C TYR A 50 -15.98 10.19 -1.76
N VAL A 51 -15.00 10.03 -2.64
CA VAL A 51 -14.55 8.70 -3.08
C VAL A 51 -14.05 7.88 -1.89
N ARG A 52 -13.18 8.46 -1.06
CA ARG A 52 -12.58 7.78 0.10
C ARG A 52 -13.62 7.44 1.17
N ASN A 53 -14.48 8.39 1.51
CA ASN A 53 -15.38 8.25 2.65
C ASN A 53 -16.73 7.61 2.31
N VAL A 54 -17.10 7.54 1.03
CA VAL A 54 -18.43 7.04 0.61
C VAL A 54 -18.31 5.91 -0.41
N GLN A 55 -17.60 6.12 -1.52
CA GLN A 55 -17.59 5.14 -2.61
C GLN A 55 -16.77 3.90 -2.28
N ILE A 56 -15.56 4.07 -1.73
CA ILE A 56 -14.71 2.93 -1.33
C ILE A 56 -15.39 2.07 -0.25
N PRO A 57 -15.98 2.61 0.84
CA PRO A 57 -16.74 1.80 1.80
C PRO A 57 -17.90 1.03 1.19
N LYS A 58 -18.66 1.64 0.26
CA LYS A 58 -19.75 0.95 -0.43
C LYS A 58 -19.26 -0.19 -1.30
N ALA A 59 -18.17 0.03 -2.06
CA ALA A 59 -17.55 -1.01 -2.86
C ALA A 59 -16.95 -2.13 -1.98
N GLY A 60 -16.33 -1.78 -0.86
CA GLY A 60 -15.81 -2.73 0.12
C GLY A 60 -16.93 -3.62 0.70
N TYR A 61 -18.05 -3.02 1.10
CA TYR A 61 -19.20 -3.79 1.61
C TYR A 61 -19.77 -4.76 0.55
N TYR A 62 -19.90 -4.32 -0.69
CA TYR A 62 -20.31 -5.20 -1.79
C TYR A 62 -19.35 -6.39 -1.95
N GLY A 63 -18.02 -6.16 -1.94
CA GLY A 63 -17.02 -7.22 -1.97
C GLY A 63 -17.14 -8.17 -0.78
N THR A 64 -17.27 -7.64 0.45
CA THR A 64 -17.45 -8.45 1.66
C THR A 64 -18.69 -9.36 1.55
N CYS A 65 -19.80 -8.88 0.98
CA CYS A 65 -20.99 -9.70 0.77
C CYS A 65 -20.74 -10.87 -0.20
N ILE A 66 -19.96 -10.63 -1.28
CA ILE A 66 -19.59 -11.69 -2.24
C ILE A 66 -18.71 -12.75 -1.55
N HIS A 67 -17.64 -12.34 -0.86
CA HIS A 67 -16.77 -13.27 -0.11
C HIS A 67 -17.58 -14.10 0.88
N LYS A 68 -18.48 -13.46 1.65
CA LYS A 68 -19.31 -14.17 2.60
C LYS A 68 -20.28 -15.16 1.95
N ALA A 69 -20.86 -14.80 0.79
CA ALA A 69 -21.72 -15.70 0.04
C ALA A 69 -20.95 -16.93 -0.48
N ILE A 70 -19.74 -16.72 -1.01
CA ILE A 70 -18.86 -17.80 -1.47
C ILE A 70 -18.45 -18.68 -0.28
N GLN A 71 -18.00 -18.08 0.83
CA GLN A 71 -17.62 -18.81 2.04
C GLN A 71 -18.76 -19.71 2.53
N MET A 72 -19.97 -19.16 2.71
CA MET A 72 -21.12 -19.95 3.19
C MET A 72 -21.50 -21.08 2.24
N TYR A 73 -21.37 -20.86 0.95
CA TYR A 73 -21.61 -21.89 -0.05
C TYR A 73 -20.55 -23.02 0.02
N GLU A 74 -19.26 -22.68 0.10
CA GLU A 74 -18.18 -23.66 0.11
C GLU A 74 -18.09 -24.42 1.45
N ASP A 75 -18.23 -23.73 2.57
CA ASP A 75 -18.06 -24.33 3.89
C ASP A 75 -19.24 -25.23 4.30
N ILE A 76 -20.47 -24.80 4.00
CA ILE A 76 -21.69 -25.48 4.53
C ILE A 76 -22.82 -25.65 3.50
N GLY A 77 -22.59 -25.32 2.22
CA GLY A 77 -23.56 -25.48 1.14
C GLY A 77 -24.76 -24.53 1.21
N ILE A 78 -24.67 -23.41 1.95
CA ILE A 78 -25.76 -22.45 2.09
C ILE A 78 -25.56 -21.29 1.11
N GLU A 79 -26.57 -20.99 0.30
CA GLU A 79 -26.61 -19.86 -0.61
C GLU A 79 -27.12 -18.60 0.10
N MET A 80 -26.28 -17.99 0.92
CA MET A 80 -26.58 -16.73 1.58
C MET A 80 -26.23 -15.56 0.63
N THR A 81 -27.20 -15.03 -0.09
CA THR A 81 -26.97 -14.03 -1.14
C THR A 81 -27.52 -12.64 -0.80
N LYS A 82 -28.35 -12.51 0.23
CA LYS A 82 -28.99 -11.25 0.62
C LYS A 82 -28.43 -10.75 1.94
N PHE A 83 -27.91 -9.52 1.89
CA PHE A 83 -27.30 -8.87 3.04
C PHE A 83 -28.02 -7.55 3.34
N PRO A 84 -28.30 -7.25 4.62
CA PRO A 84 -29.02 -6.05 5.03
C PRO A 84 -28.19 -4.80 4.84
N GLU A 85 -28.82 -3.66 4.98
CA GLU A 85 -28.08 -2.39 5.15
C GLU A 85 -27.19 -2.44 6.39
N LYS A 86 -26.03 -1.78 6.30
CA LYS A 86 -25.05 -1.73 7.38
C LYS A 86 -24.60 -0.31 7.67
N PRO A 87 -24.60 0.17 8.93
CA PRO A 87 -24.08 1.49 9.26
C PRO A 87 -22.55 1.53 9.07
N HIS A 88 -22.05 2.67 8.59
CA HIS A 88 -20.63 2.93 8.40
C HIS A 88 -20.26 4.33 8.91
N PRO A 89 -19.13 4.51 9.61
CA PRO A 89 -18.76 5.77 10.27
C PRO A 89 -18.73 6.99 9.33
N THR A 90 -18.26 6.81 8.09
CA THR A 90 -18.10 7.91 7.12
C THR A 90 -19.13 7.89 6.00
N ALA A 91 -19.56 6.69 5.56
CA ALA A 91 -20.46 6.53 4.41
C ALA A 91 -21.97 6.60 4.77
N GLY A 92 -22.30 6.70 6.05
CA GLY A 92 -23.68 6.60 6.53
C GLY A 92 -24.21 5.17 6.45
N MET A 93 -25.33 4.93 5.78
CA MET A 93 -25.84 3.57 5.56
C MET A 93 -25.27 2.99 4.26
N LEU A 94 -24.59 1.87 4.38
CA LEU A 94 -24.21 1.03 3.24
C LEU A 94 -25.46 0.29 2.76
N PRO A 95 -25.75 0.29 1.44
CA PRO A 95 -27.02 -0.26 0.93
C PRO A 95 -27.05 -1.78 1.07
N ALA A 96 -28.27 -2.32 1.26
CA ALA A 96 -28.51 -3.75 1.18
C ALA A 96 -27.97 -4.32 -0.13
N GLN A 97 -27.42 -5.54 -0.10
CA GLN A 97 -26.85 -6.22 -1.25
C GLN A 97 -27.63 -7.51 -1.57
N ASP A 98 -27.82 -7.75 -2.86
CA ASP A 98 -28.21 -9.07 -3.38
C ASP A 98 -27.10 -9.51 -4.35
N VAL A 99 -26.32 -10.50 -3.94
CA VAL A 99 -25.16 -11.04 -4.67
C VAL A 99 -25.45 -12.42 -5.26
N SER A 100 -26.72 -12.73 -5.55
CA SER A 100 -27.12 -14.01 -6.14
C SER A 100 -26.48 -14.24 -7.50
N ILE A 101 -26.38 -13.19 -8.32
CA ILE A 101 -25.78 -13.27 -9.66
C ILE A 101 -24.26 -13.49 -9.54
N GLU A 102 -23.62 -12.88 -8.57
CA GLU A 102 -22.19 -13.04 -8.29
C GLU A 102 -21.88 -14.46 -7.84
N LEU A 103 -22.68 -15.04 -6.95
CA LEU A 103 -22.51 -16.42 -6.50
C LEU A 103 -22.71 -17.42 -7.64
N GLU A 104 -23.70 -17.21 -8.51
CA GLU A 104 -23.88 -18.05 -9.72
C GLU A 104 -22.69 -17.88 -10.69
N THR A 105 -22.14 -16.67 -10.81
CA THR A 105 -20.94 -16.44 -11.61
C THR A 105 -19.73 -17.18 -11.04
N TYR A 106 -19.52 -17.13 -9.72
CA TYR A 106 -18.48 -17.89 -9.02
C TYR A 106 -18.62 -19.41 -9.32
N LYS A 107 -19.79 -20.01 -9.12
CA LYS A 107 -20.05 -21.43 -9.37
C LYS A 107 -19.71 -21.83 -10.80
N ARG A 108 -19.94 -20.95 -11.77
CA ARG A 108 -19.61 -21.17 -13.19
C ARG A 108 -18.10 -21.10 -13.46
N LEU A 109 -17.38 -20.17 -12.77
CA LEU A 109 -15.95 -19.91 -12.97
C LEU A 109 -15.06 -20.91 -12.22
N LYS A 110 -15.52 -21.38 -11.07
CA LYS A 110 -14.76 -22.30 -10.21
C LYS A 110 -14.13 -23.45 -11.00
N PRO A 111 -12.82 -23.68 -10.90
CA PRO A 111 -12.14 -24.76 -11.62
C PRO A 111 -12.71 -26.12 -11.23
N LYS A 112 -13.33 -26.81 -12.21
CA LYS A 112 -14.05 -28.08 -11.97
C LYS A 112 -13.20 -29.23 -11.43
N LYS A 113 -11.88 -29.17 -11.61
CA LYS A 113 -10.94 -30.19 -11.13
C LYS A 113 -10.30 -29.86 -9.77
N LEU A 114 -10.66 -28.70 -9.21
CA LEU A 114 -10.15 -28.25 -7.94
C LEU A 114 -11.30 -28.26 -6.91
N ARG A 115 -11.04 -28.81 -5.76
CA ARG A 115 -11.93 -28.75 -4.59
C ARG A 115 -11.45 -27.69 -3.62
N VAL A 116 -12.34 -26.95 -2.99
CA VAL A 116 -12.02 -26.05 -1.88
C VAL A 116 -11.76 -26.92 -0.64
N ILE A 117 -10.67 -26.66 0.07
CA ILE A 117 -10.29 -27.32 1.31
C ILE A 117 -10.35 -26.38 2.51
N ALA A 118 -10.28 -25.09 2.29
CA ALA A 118 -10.47 -24.06 3.30
C ALA A 118 -10.89 -22.75 2.64
N THR A 119 -11.66 -21.94 3.38
CA THR A 119 -11.95 -20.54 3.04
C THR A 119 -11.50 -19.63 4.18
N GLU A 120 -11.22 -18.35 3.88
CA GLU A 120 -10.82 -17.31 4.85
C GLU A 120 -9.69 -17.80 5.80
N PHE A 121 -8.72 -18.52 5.24
CA PHE A 121 -7.66 -19.17 6.01
C PHE A 121 -6.58 -18.18 6.42
N THR A 122 -6.40 -17.95 7.72
CA THR A 122 -5.42 -17.00 8.24
C THR A 122 -4.00 -17.57 8.20
N VAL A 123 -3.09 -16.85 7.57
CA VAL A 123 -1.64 -17.11 7.57
C VAL A 123 -0.87 -15.92 8.12
N SER A 124 0.31 -16.20 8.71
CA SER A 124 1.16 -15.14 9.27
C SER A 124 2.64 -15.47 9.14
N LEU A 125 3.45 -14.43 8.96
CA LEU A 125 4.91 -14.52 8.97
C LEU A 125 5.49 -13.22 9.56
N GLY A 126 6.29 -13.35 10.64
CA GLY A 126 6.80 -12.18 11.35
C GLY A 126 5.68 -11.28 11.85
N MET A 127 5.71 -10.02 11.45
CA MET A 127 4.72 -8.99 11.81
C MET A 127 3.58 -8.84 10.80
N PHE A 128 3.48 -9.75 9.83
CA PHE A 128 2.47 -9.70 8.78
C PHE A 128 1.48 -10.85 8.90
N ALA A 129 0.22 -10.55 8.57
CA ALA A 129 -0.83 -11.54 8.50
C ALA A 129 -1.80 -11.23 7.35
N THR A 130 -2.50 -12.26 6.87
CA THR A 130 -3.53 -12.13 5.85
C THR A 130 -4.51 -13.29 5.98
N GLN A 131 -5.71 -13.12 5.39
CA GLN A 131 -6.60 -14.23 5.11
C GLN A 131 -6.48 -14.60 3.63
N ILE A 132 -6.44 -15.87 3.33
CA ILE A 132 -6.51 -16.46 2.01
C ILE A 132 -7.97 -16.76 1.75
N ASP A 133 -8.57 -16.20 0.70
CA ASP A 133 -9.99 -16.34 0.43
C ASP A 133 -10.38 -17.80 0.21
N SER A 134 -9.62 -18.53 -0.64
CA SER A 134 -9.84 -19.96 -0.85
C SER A 134 -8.52 -20.72 -1.06
N ILE A 135 -8.39 -21.84 -0.37
CA ILE A 135 -7.34 -22.84 -0.61
C ILE A 135 -7.97 -24.01 -1.35
N LEU A 136 -7.39 -24.31 -2.51
CA LEU A 136 -7.89 -25.35 -3.41
C LEU A 136 -6.90 -26.51 -3.49
N ALA A 137 -7.39 -27.71 -3.76
CA ALA A 137 -6.56 -28.87 -4.06
C ALA A 137 -7.07 -29.65 -5.28
N ASP A 138 -6.16 -30.21 -6.08
CA ASP A 138 -6.49 -31.16 -7.15
C ASP A 138 -6.58 -32.60 -6.63
N GLU A 139 -6.77 -33.55 -7.54
CA GLU A 139 -6.89 -35.00 -7.25
C GLU A 139 -5.58 -35.58 -6.68
N ASP A 140 -4.44 -34.96 -6.97
CA ASP A 140 -3.10 -35.35 -6.50
C ASP A 140 -2.69 -34.60 -5.22
N ASP A 141 -3.61 -33.87 -4.58
CA ASP A 141 -3.39 -33.04 -3.40
C ASP A 141 -2.37 -31.88 -3.62
N ASN A 142 -2.19 -31.45 -4.87
CA ASN A 142 -1.45 -30.19 -5.11
C ASN A 142 -2.30 -29.00 -4.70
N ILE A 143 -1.67 -28.05 -4.01
CA ILE A 143 -2.34 -26.88 -3.44
C ILE A 143 -2.30 -25.70 -4.42
N TYR A 144 -3.41 -24.99 -4.47
CA TYR A 144 -3.58 -23.74 -5.20
C TYR A 144 -4.24 -22.72 -4.27
N LEU A 145 -3.92 -21.43 -4.46
CA LEU A 145 -4.58 -20.34 -3.75
C LEU A 145 -5.45 -19.57 -4.74
N ASP A 146 -6.61 -19.12 -4.27
CA ASP A 146 -7.55 -18.34 -5.03
C ASP A 146 -8.01 -17.12 -4.25
N ASP A 147 -8.19 -15.99 -4.94
CA ASP A 147 -8.56 -14.71 -4.37
C ASP A 147 -9.75 -14.12 -5.15
N HIS A 148 -10.77 -13.67 -4.42
CA HIS A 148 -12.02 -13.18 -5.00
C HIS A 148 -12.01 -11.66 -5.12
N LYS A 149 -12.24 -11.12 -6.31
CA LYS A 149 -12.23 -9.67 -6.56
C LYS A 149 -13.49 -9.19 -7.24
N SER A 150 -14.00 -8.05 -6.74
CA SER A 150 -15.20 -7.39 -7.28
C SER A 150 -14.95 -5.94 -7.69
N ASN A 151 -13.67 -5.57 -7.88
CA ASN A 151 -13.26 -4.22 -8.25
C ASN A 151 -13.90 -3.78 -9.58
N ASN A 152 -14.26 -2.50 -9.67
CA ASN A 152 -14.61 -1.91 -10.95
C ASN A 152 -13.32 -1.61 -11.72
N LEU A 153 -13.08 -2.37 -12.78
CA LEU A 153 -11.84 -2.28 -13.57
C LEU A 153 -11.69 -0.93 -14.29
N ASP A 154 -12.80 -0.24 -14.62
CA ASP A 154 -12.76 1.08 -15.24
C ASP A 154 -12.16 2.15 -14.33
N TYR A 155 -12.27 1.96 -13.02
CA TYR A 155 -11.79 2.90 -11.99
C TYR A 155 -10.61 2.35 -11.19
N TYR A 156 -10.19 1.10 -11.43
CA TYR A 156 -9.04 0.54 -10.73
C TYR A 156 -7.73 1.11 -11.31
N PRO A 157 -6.76 1.52 -10.50
CA PRO A 157 -5.47 2.01 -10.98
C PRO A 157 -4.79 0.98 -11.91
N GLY A 158 -4.50 1.37 -13.15
CA GLY A 158 -3.98 0.45 -14.18
C GLY A 158 -5.01 -0.53 -14.74
N GLY A 159 -6.31 -0.40 -14.40
CA GLY A 159 -7.37 -1.26 -14.90
C GLY A 159 -7.18 -2.73 -14.55
N LYS A 160 -7.49 -3.62 -15.49
CA LYS A 160 -7.34 -5.07 -15.33
C LYS A 160 -5.89 -5.51 -15.08
N ASP A 161 -4.94 -4.90 -15.79
CA ASP A 161 -3.53 -5.26 -15.68
C ASP A 161 -2.95 -4.79 -14.33
N GLY A 162 -3.32 -3.59 -13.87
CA GLY A 162 -2.95 -3.11 -12.54
C GLY A 162 -3.52 -3.97 -11.42
N LEU A 163 -4.76 -4.47 -11.56
CA LEU A 163 -5.32 -5.41 -10.59
C LEU A 163 -4.58 -6.76 -10.59
N LYS A 164 -4.22 -7.28 -11.76
CA LYS A 164 -3.43 -8.52 -11.87
C LYS A 164 -2.03 -8.37 -11.27
N GLU A 165 -1.38 -7.24 -11.48
CA GLU A 165 -0.08 -6.94 -10.87
C GLU A 165 -0.19 -6.89 -9.34
N TYR A 166 -1.19 -6.20 -8.80
CA TYR A 166 -1.47 -6.19 -7.36
C TYR A 166 -1.69 -7.62 -6.82
N LEU A 167 -2.52 -8.42 -7.52
CA LEU A 167 -2.82 -9.81 -7.15
C LEU A 167 -1.60 -10.72 -7.21
N SER A 168 -0.71 -10.50 -8.18
CA SER A 168 0.56 -11.23 -8.28
C SER A 168 1.37 -11.09 -6.99
N TRP A 169 1.49 -9.89 -6.46
CA TRP A 169 2.17 -9.64 -5.18
C TRP A 169 1.39 -10.18 -3.98
N GLN A 170 0.07 -9.93 -3.91
CA GLN A 170 -0.76 -10.39 -2.79
C GLN A 170 -0.76 -11.91 -2.67
N LEU A 171 -1.08 -12.62 -3.74
CA LEU A 171 -1.15 -14.07 -3.74
C LEU A 171 0.22 -14.73 -3.58
N SER A 172 1.30 -14.13 -4.10
CA SER A 172 2.65 -14.64 -3.86
C SER A 172 3.07 -14.49 -2.40
N ALA A 173 2.73 -13.37 -1.75
CA ALA A 173 2.95 -13.21 -0.32
C ALA A 173 2.13 -14.23 0.49
N ASN A 174 0.86 -14.41 0.13
CA ASN A 174 0.00 -15.44 0.73
C ASN A 174 0.61 -16.84 0.58
N ALA A 175 1.16 -17.16 -0.60
CA ALA A 175 1.79 -18.46 -0.87
C ALA A 175 3.03 -18.69 -0.01
N VAL A 176 3.94 -17.72 0.06
CA VAL A 176 5.15 -17.80 0.90
C VAL A 176 4.77 -17.96 2.38
N MET A 177 3.79 -17.22 2.87
CA MET A 177 3.31 -17.31 4.25
C MET A 177 2.64 -18.65 4.52
N PHE A 178 1.80 -19.12 3.60
CA PHE A 178 1.15 -20.44 3.69
C PHE A 178 2.16 -21.58 3.70
N GLU A 179 3.12 -21.57 2.77
CA GLU A 179 4.17 -22.59 2.69
C GLU A 179 5.06 -22.60 3.94
N ASN A 180 5.35 -21.44 4.50
CA ASN A 180 6.10 -21.33 5.76
C ASN A 180 5.32 -21.90 6.95
N GLN A 181 4.01 -21.62 7.03
CA GLN A 181 3.15 -22.05 8.13
C GLN A 181 2.81 -23.54 8.09
N THR A 182 2.52 -24.08 6.90
CA THR A 182 1.99 -25.43 6.74
C THR A 182 3.04 -26.46 6.28
N GLY A 183 4.13 -26.02 5.68
CA GLY A 183 5.12 -26.88 5.00
C GLY A 183 4.66 -27.40 3.63
N LEU A 184 3.43 -27.11 3.20
CA LEU A 184 2.88 -27.54 1.92
C LEU A 184 3.27 -26.56 0.82
N LYS A 185 3.52 -27.06 -0.41
CA LYS A 185 3.89 -26.22 -1.55
C LYS A 185 2.69 -25.79 -2.37
N VAL A 186 2.64 -24.51 -2.72
CA VAL A 186 1.62 -23.92 -3.60
C VAL A 186 2.03 -24.08 -5.05
N LYS A 187 1.25 -24.81 -5.83
CA LYS A 187 1.51 -25.12 -7.25
C LYS A 187 1.04 -24.02 -8.21
N GLY A 188 0.06 -23.25 -7.83
CA GLY A 188 -0.46 -22.20 -8.69
C GLY A 188 -1.36 -21.22 -7.95
N LEU A 189 -1.55 -20.07 -8.56
CA LEU A 189 -2.31 -18.96 -8.04
C LEU A 189 -3.44 -18.62 -9.02
N TYR A 190 -4.63 -18.42 -8.50
CA TYR A 190 -5.80 -18.03 -9.25
C TYR A 190 -6.43 -16.78 -8.63
N ALA A 191 -7.18 -16.06 -9.43
CA ALA A 191 -8.10 -15.05 -8.95
C ALA A 191 -9.36 -15.09 -9.80
N ASP A 192 -10.51 -15.08 -9.18
CA ASP A 192 -11.77 -14.87 -9.87
C ASP A 192 -12.24 -13.42 -9.69
N TRP A 193 -12.32 -12.73 -10.82
CA TRP A 193 -12.95 -11.42 -10.85
C TRP A 193 -14.43 -11.58 -11.16
N ILE A 194 -15.29 -11.12 -10.23
CA ILE A 194 -16.73 -11.31 -10.29
C ILE A 194 -17.43 -9.99 -10.01
N ARG A 195 -18.23 -9.51 -10.96
CA ARG A 195 -18.95 -8.25 -10.80
C ARG A 195 -20.20 -8.20 -11.67
N LYS A 196 -21.37 -8.02 -11.05
CA LYS A 196 -22.66 -7.75 -11.73
C LYS A 196 -22.97 -8.72 -12.86
N GLY A 197 -22.71 -10.02 -12.66
CA GLY A 197 -22.94 -11.08 -13.65
C GLY A 197 -21.79 -11.30 -14.63
N ASP A 198 -20.86 -10.36 -14.74
CA ASP A 198 -19.61 -10.59 -15.46
C ASP A 198 -18.61 -11.29 -14.56
N GLY A 199 -17.70 -12.04 -15.16
CA GLY A 199 -16.64 -12.68 -14.39
C GLY A 199 -15.63 -13.40 -15.27
N GLU A 200 -14.40 -13.42 -14.77
CA GLU A 200 -13.27 -14.09 -15.39
C GLU A 200 -12.45 -14.81 -14.31
N LEU A 201 -11.98 -16.00 -14.64
CA LEU A 201 -10.97 -16.69 -13.84
C LEU A 201 -9.60 -16.41 -14.45
N TRP A 202 -8.71 -15.89 -13.62
CA TRP A 202 -7.34 -15.55 -14.02
C TRP A 202 -6.35 -16.51 -13.36
N LYS A 203 -5.41 -17.02 -14.14
CA LYS A 203 -4.20 -17.61 -13.59
C LYS A 203 -3.24 -16.46 -13.31
N ILE A 204 -2.77 -16.37 -12.08
CA ILE A 204 -1.89 -15.30 -11.62
C ILE A 204 -0.45 -15.79 -11.62
N GLU A 205 0.45 -14.98 -12.15
CA GLU A 205 1.88 -15.28 -12.11
C GLU A 205 2.44 -15.05 -10.70
N ARG A 206 3.25 -16.01 -10.24
CA ARG A 206 3.91 -15.91 -8.94
C ARG A 206 5.13 -15.01 -9.06
N VAL A 207 5.19 -13.99 -8.22
CA VAL A 207 6.41 -13.19 -8.02
C VAL A 207 7.50 -14.09 -7.43
N PRO A 208 8.77 -13.99 -7.86
CA PRO A 208 9.85 -14.77 -7.28
C PRO A 208 9.92 -14.63 -5.75
N ASP A 209 10.08 -15.77 -5.06
CA ASP A 209 10.03 -15.81 -3.59
C ASP A 209 11.06 -14.87 -2.93
N GLU A 210 12.21 -14.66 -3.55
CA GLU A 210 13.22 -13.71 -3.09
C GLU A 210 12.69 -12.28 -2.98
N LYS A 211 11.92 -11.83 -3.99
CA LYS A 211 11.30 -10.51 -3.99
C LYS A 211 10.18 -10.42 -2.95
N VAL A 212 9.41 -11.48 -2.81
CA VAL A 212 8.36 -11.57 -1.78
C VAL A 212 8.96 -11.51 -0.38
N LEU A 213 10.03 -12.25 -0.13
CA LEU A 213 10.74 -12.23 1.15
C LEU A 213 11.36 -10.85 1.42
N GLN A 214 11.87 -10.17 0.38
CA GLN A 214 12.32 -8.79 0.49
C GLN A 214 11.18 -7.83 0.87
N LEU A 215 9.98 -8.00 0.31
CA LEU A 215 8.79 -7.26 0.74
C LEU A 215 8.41 -7.58 2.19
N LEU A 216 8.38 -8.85 2.58
CA LEU A 216 8.06 -9.31 3.93
C LEU A 216 9.15 -8.98 4.97
N SER A 217 10.35 -8.59 4.56
CA SER A 217 11.40 -8.06 5.43
C SER A 217 11.21 -6.58 5.79
N THR A 218 10.14 -5.94 5.33
CA THR A 218 9.81 -4.55 5.67
C THR A 218 9.73 -4.37 7.17
N GLU A 219 10.49 -3.43 7.71
CA GLU A 219 10.36 -3.00 9.10
C GLU A 219 9.06 -2.21 9.25
N ILE A 220 8.32 -2.50 10.31
CA ILE A 220 7.10 -1.76 10.64
C ILE A 220 7.19 -1.15 12.02
N LEU A 221 6.79 0.11 12.12
CA LEU A 221 6.72 0.85 13.37
C LEU A 221 5.26 1.23 13.65
N PRO A 222 4.75 1.01 14.87
CA PRO A 222 3.38 1.40 15.21
C PRO A 222 3.24 2.93 15.21
N LYS A 223 2.11 3.43 14.70
CA LYS A 223 1.73 4.85 14.80
C LYS A 223 0.90 5.11 16.07
N PRO A 224 1.06 6.27 16.72
CA PRO A 224 0.25 6.65 17.90
C PRO A 224 -1.26 6.64 17.61
N GLU A 225 -1.66 7.11 16.43
CA GLU A 225 -3.05 7.15 15.97
C GLU A 225 -3.58 5.80 15.45
N GLY A 226 -2.74 4.78 15.48
CA GLY A 226 -3.03 3.44 14.96
C GLY A 226 -2.48 3.21 13.54
N GLY A 227 -2.31 1.93 13.18
CA GLY A 227 -1.66 1.52 11.93
C GLY A 227 -0.14 1.47 12.06
N PHE A 228 0.56 1.46 10.91
CA PHE A 228 1.99 1.24 10.84
C PHE A 228 2.68 2.22 9.89
N ILE A 229 3.97 2.50 10.17
CA ILE A 229 4.93 3.08 9.23
C ILE A 229 5.71 1.91 8.64
N TYR A 230 5.93 1.91 7.32
CA TYR A 230 6.63 0.85 6.61
C TYR A 230 7.97 1.38 6.11
N ILE A 231 9.05 0.68 6.43
CA ILE A 231 10.42 1.04 6.06
C ILE A 231 11.02 -0.13 5.30
N ASN A 232 11.19 0.03 3.98
CA ASN A 232 11.82 -0.98 3.11
C ASN A 232 12.74 -0.28 2.10
N GLU A 233 13.97 -0.04 2.51
CA GLU A 233 14.95 0.66 1.69
C GLU A 233 15.29 -0.12 0.40
N ALA A 234 15.33 -1.45 0.48
CA ALA A 234 15.70 -2.30 -0.64
C ALA A 234 14.68 -2.23 -1.80
N MET A 235 13.39 -2.26 -1.49
CA MET A 235 12.32 -2.19 -2.51
C MET A 235 12.07 -0.78 -3.03
N GLN A 236 12.32 0.25 -2.22
CA GLN A 236 12.22 1.64 -2.68
C GLN A 236 13.25 1.96 -3.77
N VAL A 237 14.42 1.32 -3.74
CA VAL A 237 15.45 1.47 -4.78
C VAL A 237 15.05 0.81 -6.10
N GLU A 238 14.33 -0.33 -6.07
CA GLU A 238 13.85 -0.98 -7.30
C GLU A 238 12.68 -0.23 -7.95
N ALA A 239 11.73 0.27 -7.18
CA ALA A 239 10.61 1.07 -7.70
C ALA A 239 11.11 2.35 -8.40
N ALA A 240 12.16 2.98 -7.88
CA ALA A 240 12.78 4.14 -8.52
C ALA A 240 13.49 3.80 -9.84
N LYS A 241 13.89 2.54 -10.07
CA LYS A 241 14.52 2.11 -11.32
C LYS A 241 13.52 1.82 -12.45
N VAL A 242 12.27 1.49 -12.11
CA VAL A 242 11.22 1.15 -13.09
C VAL A 242 10.57 2.42 -13.68
N GLU A 243 10.56 3.55 -12.96
CA GLU A 243 10.07 4.83 -13.51
C GLU A 243 11.01 5.49 -14.52
N GLU A 244 12.26 5.01 -14.69
CA GLU A 244 13.26 5.58 -15.60
C GLU A 244 13.15 5.13 -17.07
N VAL A 245 12.17 4.32 -17.46
CA VAL A 245 12.04 3.86 -18.85
C VAL A 245 10.82 4.46 -19.54
N LYS A 246 10.81 5.79 -19.73
CA LYS A 246 10.11 6.46 -20.83
C LYS A 246 11.13 7.13 -21.74
N PRO A 247 11.13 6.89 -23.07
CA PRO A 247 12.09 7.51 -23.97
C PRO A 247 11.80 9.02 -24.04
N VAL A 248 12.70 9.81 -23.51
CA VAL A 248 12.74 11.25 -23.76
C VAL A 248 13.53 11.45 -25.04
N GLU A 249 12.89 12.06 -26.04
CA GLU A 249 13.55 12.46 -27.28
C GLU A 249 14.79 13.31 -26.98
N ALA A 250 15.91 12.86 -27.56
CA ALA A 250 17.21 13.50 -27.42
C ALA A 250 17.20 14.91 -28.03
N LYS A 251 17.43 15.93 -27.19
CA LYS A 251 17.96 17.22 -27.64
C LYS A 251 19.16 17.59 -26.76
N SER A 252 20.28 17.79 -27.44
CA SER A 252 21.59 18.33 -27.03
C SER A 252 22.57 17.31 -26.39
N GLU A 253 23.79 17.40 -26.90
CA GLU A 253 24.99 16.74 -26.41
C GLU A 253 25.18 17.02 -24.91
N ALA A 254 24.79 16.08 -24.07
CA ALA A 254 24.97 16.16 -22.63
C ALA A 254 26.18 15.34 -22.22
N LEU A 255 27.05 15.93 -21.42
CA LEU A 255 28.12 15.23 -20.71
C LEU A 255 27.60 13.92 -20.11
N VAL A 256 28.24 12.81 -20.39
CA VAL A 256 27.93 11.52 -19.76
C VAL A 256 28.31 11.62 -18.29
N VAL A 257 27.29 11.83 -17.43
CA VAL A 257 27.49 11.83 -15.97
C VAL A 257 27.53 10.38 -15.50
N PRO A 258 28.54 9.98 -14.70
CA PRO A 258 28.60 8.63 -14.15
C PRO A 258 27.33 8.27 -13.38
N PRO A 259 26.79 7.03 -13.54
CA PRO A 259 25.56 6.59 -12.88
C PRO A 259 25.59 6.72 -11.35
N GLU A 260 26.77 6.60 -10.75
CA GLU A 260 26.97 6.73 -9.29
C GLU A 260 26.64 8.15 -8.80
N ILE A 261 26.96 9.18 -9.60
CA ILE A 261 26.65 10.58 -9.24
C ILE A 261 25.16 10.83 -9.30
N THR A 262 24.47 10.32 -10.32
CA THR A 262 23.00 10.42 -10.45
C THR A 262 22.31 9.73 -9.28
N THR A 263 22.77 8.53 -8.91
CA THR A 263 22.25 7.77 -7.76
C THR A 263 22.49 8.51 -6.43
N ALA A 264 23.70 9.05 -6.23
CA ALA A 264 24.03 9.81 -5.03
C ALA A 264 23.16 11.07 -4.88
N ILE A 265 22.91 11.78 -5.99
CA ILE A 265 22.02 12.96 -6.01
C ILE A 265 20.58 12.58 -5.66
N ALA A 266 20.06 11.50 -6.26
CA ALA A 266 18.71 11.02 -5.98
C ALA A 266 18.54 10.63 -4.50
N ASN A 267 19.52 9.93 -3.94
CA ASN A 267 19.52 9.56 -2.53
C ASN A 267 19.58 10.79 -1.59
N LEU A 268 20.40 11.79 -1.94
CA LEU A 268 20.49 13.03 -1.16
C LEU A 268 19.15 13.78 -1.18
N VAL A 269 18.51 13.93 -2.33
CA VAL A 269 17.22 14.62 -2.45
C VAL A 269 16.13 13.87 -1.66
N LYS A 270 16.13 12.53 -1.68
CA LYS A 270 15.20 11.72 -0.88
C LYS A 270 15.44 11.90 0.63
N ALA A 271 16.70 11.84 1.05
CA ALA A 271 17.06 12.04 2.47
C ALA A 271 16.67 13.45 2.96
N GLU A 272 16.87 14.49 2.15
CA GLU A 272 16.46 15.86 2.48
C GLU A 272 14.94 16.00 2.61
N LYS A 273 14.16 15.39 1.69
CA LYS A 273 12.69 15.37 1.78
C LYS A 273 12.20 14.63 3.02
N ALA A 274 12.76 13.46 3.31
CA ALA A 274 12.42 12.70 4.51
C ALA A 274 12.77 13.47 5.79
N ALA A 275 13.96 14.07 5.85
CA ALA A 275 14.40 14.90 6.96
C ALA A 275 13.49 16.12 7.16
N LYS A 276 13.05 16.77 6.09
CA LYS A 276 12.11 17.89 6.15
C LYS A 276 10.78 17.45 6.73
N LEU A 277 10.20 16.35 6.20
CA LEU A 277 8.93 15.81 6.69
C LEU A 277 8.99 15.43 8.17
N MET A 278 10.10 14.82 8.61
CA MET A 278 10.31 14.50 10.03
C MET A 278 10.43 15.75 10.89
N LYS A 279 11.13 16.78 10.43
CA LYS A 279 11.24 18.07 11.15
C LYS A 279 9.87 18.75 11.29
N ASP A 280 9.06 18.75 10.22
CA ASP A 280 7.73 19.33 10.24
C ASP A 280 6.82 18.57 11.24
N LYS A 281 6.84 17.23 11.22
CA LYS A 281 6.11 16.39 12.18
C LYS A 281 6.58 16.59 13.62
N LEU A 282 7.90 16.64 13.85
CA LEU A 282 8.44 16.89 15.20
C LEU A 282 7.98 18.26 15.73
N ARG A 283 7.99 19.27 14.86
CA ARG A 283 7.49 20.60 15.20
C ARG A 283 6.01 20.57 15.58
N GLU A 284 5.16 19.92 14.78
CA GLU A 284 3.73 19.76 15.08
C GLU A 284 3.50 19.06 16.43
N LEU A 285 4.26 17.99 16.72
CA LEU A 285 4.19 17.28 17.99
C LEU A 285 4.62 18.16 19.17
N MET A 286 5.69 18.94 19.02
CA MET A 286 6.14 19.88 20.05
C MET A 286 5.10 20.98 20.29
N GLU A 287 4.53 21.56 19.23
CA GLU A 287 3.48 22.59 19.31
C GLU A 287 2.22 22.03 19.96
N ALA A 288 1.77 20.85 19.58
CA ALA A 288 0.57 20.20 20.14
C ALA A 288 0.72 19.89 21.65
N ASN A 289 1.93 19.65 22.12
CA ASN A 289 2.23 19.38 23.54
C ASN A 289 2.73 20.61 24.30
N GLY A 290 2.74 21.81 23.70
CA GLY A 290 3.19 23.04 24.32
C GLY A 290 4.70 23.06 24.66
N VAL A 291 5.49 22.20 23.99
CA VAL A 291 6.95 22.07 24.21
C VAL A 291 7.68 22.98 23.21
N THR A 292 8.38 23.98 23.73
CA THR A 292 9.19 24.91 22.92
C THR A 292 10.66 24.52 22.83
N LYS A 293 11.15 23.70 23.76
CA LYS A 293 12.51 23.15 23.78
C LYS A 293 12.48 21.73 24.33
N TRP A 294 13.16 20.83 23.65
CA TRP A 294 13.43 19.47 24.10
C TRP A 294 14.91 19.16 23.91
N GLU A 295 15.52 18.50 24.88
CA GLU A 295 16.97 18.22 24.93
C GLU A 295 17.20 16.83 25.50
N CYS A 296 18.10 16.07 24.89
CA CYS A 296 18.67 14.82 25.41
C CYS A 296 20.18 14.84 25.18
N ASP A 297 20.88 13.78 25.59
CA ASP A 297 22.34 13.73 25.55
C ASP A 297 22.94 14.05 24.17
N ASP A 298 22.27 13.67 23.08
CA ASP A 298 22.79 13.80 21.73
C ASP A 298 22.11 14.91 20.91
N PHE A 299 20.92 15.39 21.28
CA PHE A 299 20.13 16.28 20.43
C PHE A 299 19.41 17.38 21.23
N VAL A 300 19.27 18.53 20.57
CA VAL A 300 18.42 19.63 21.03
C VAL A 300 17.44 19.99 19.92
N ALA A 301 16.14 19.98 20.22
CA ALA A 301 15.10 20.52 19.36
C ALA A 301 14.48 21.77 20.00
N SER A 302 14.32 22.84 19.23
CA SER A 302 13.70 24.06 19.73
C SER A 302 12.83 24.74 18.67
N ILE A 303 11.72 25.34 19.10
CA ILE A 303 10.84 26.17 18.29
C ILE A 303 11.09 27.62 18.70
N SER A 304 11.63 28.41 17.77
CA SER A 304 11.80 29.85 17.97
C SER A 304 10.47 30.59 17.76
N LYS A 305 10.24 31.62 18.56
CA LYS A 305 9.09 32.52 18.33
C LYS A 305 9.22 33.21 16.97
N ALA A 306 8.08 33.44 16.32
CA ALA A 306 8.04 34.28 15.13
C ALA A 306 8.56 35.68 15.47
N THR A 307 9.52 36.16 14.69
CA THR A 307 10.07 37.50 14.81
C THR A 307 9.74 38.28 13.56
N THR A 308 9.33 39.56 13.74
CA THR A 308 9.13 40.46 12.63
C THR A 308 10.50 41.11 12.33
N ALA A 309 11.01 40.92 11.11
CA ALA A 309 12.20 41.57 10.64
C ALA A 309 11.82 42.61 9.61
N THR A 310 12.37 43.85 9.73
CA THR A 310 12.27 44.86 8.69
C THR A 310 13.44 44.64 7.78
N SER A 311 13.17 44.41 6.48
CA SER A 311 14.20 44.31 5.44
C SER A 311 14.13 45.53 4.52
N PHE A 312 15.27 45.94 4.04
CA PHE A 312 15.37 47.03 3.02
C PHE A 312 14.94 46.46 1.67
N ASP A 313 13.93 47.09 1.05
CA ASP A 313 13.51 46.74 -0.31
C ASP A 313 14.41 47.44 -1.33
N ALA A 314 15.49 46.76 -1.69
CA ALA A 314 16.49 47.25 -2.64
C ALA A 314 15.89 47.54 -4.03
N LYS A 315 14.89 46.77 -4.48
CA LYS A 315 14.25 46.96 -5.80
C LYS A 315 13.36 48.20 -5.82
N ALA A 316 12.59 48.41 -4.77
CA ALA A 316 11.77 49.62 -4.66
C ALA A 316 12.64 50.86 -4.51
N PHE A 317 13.76 50.77 -3.80
CA PHE A 317 14.72 51.89 -3.67
C PHE A 317 15.46 52.19 -4.98
N GLU A 318 15.91 51.14 -5.71
CA GLU A 318 16.54 51.32 -7.06
C GLU A 318 15.59 51.98 -8.05
N ALA A 319 14.31 51.64 -8.00
CA ALA A 319 13.30 52.26 -8.84
C ALA A 319 12.98 53.72 -8.46
N ALA A 320 13.03 54.03 -7.17
CA ALA A 320 12.69 55.35 -6.62
C ALA A 320 13.87 56.37 -6.74
N ASP A 321 15.12 55.91 -6.52
CA ASP A 321 16.33 56.75 -6.56
C ASP A 321 17.54 55.93 -7.07
N PRO A 322 17.63 55.74 -8.42
CA PRO A 322 18.67 54.94 -9.04
C PRO A 322 20.09 55.48 -8.83
N GLU A 323 20.27 56.78 -8.72
CA GLU A 323 21.60 57.41 -8.57
C GLU A 323 22.15 57.15 -7.14
N THR A 324 21.32 57.35 -6.13
CA THR A 324 21.69 57.03 -4.75
C THR A 324 21.91 55.54 -4.56
N TYR A 325 21.08 54.68 -5.18
CA TYR A 325 21.25 53.21 -5.13
C TYR A 325 22.62 52.80 -5.66
N LYS A 326 23.02 53.26 -6.83
CA LYS A 326 24.33 52.98 -7.46
C LYS A 326 25.50 53.41 -6.59
N LYS A 327 25.40 54.56 -5.93
CA LYS A 327 26.44 55.09 -5.06
C LYS A 327 26.76 54.21 -3.86
N TYR A 328 25.77 53.45 -3.35
CA TYR A 328 25.90 52.57 -2.16
C TYR A 328 25.99 51.09 -2.51
N LEU A 329 26.05 50.71 -3.80
CA LEU A 329 26.28 49.32 -4.21
C LEU A 329 27.67 48.84 -3.77
N LYS A 330 27.70 47.73 -3.05
CA LYS A 330 28.94 47.06 -2.68
C LYS A 330 29.07 45.76 -3.43
N THR A 331 30.05 45.62 -4.29
CA THR A 331 30.36 44.38 -4.99
C THR A 331 31.13 43.46 -4.06
N THR A 332 30.59 42.26 -3.83
CA THR A 332 31.25 41.19 -3.06
C THR A 332 31.30 39.93 -3.90
N THR A 333 32.48 39.30 -4.00
CA THR A 333 32.63 38.01 -4.64
C THR A 333 32.20 36.93 -3.66
N ARG A 334 31.16 36.15 -3.99
CA ARG A 334 30.74 34.98 -3.21
C ARG A 334 31.24 33.73 -3.90
N LYS A 335 31.62 32.71 -3.13
CA LYS A 335 31.85 31.36 -3.68
C LYS A 335 30.58 30.88 -4.37
N GLY A 336 30.76 30.23 -5.51
CA GLY A 336 29.64 29.57 -6.20
C GLY A 336 28.90 28.65 -5.28
N SER A 337 27.56 28.64 -5.35
CA SER A 337 26.72 27.71 -4.59
C SER A 337 26.47 26.46 -5.43
N PHE A 338 26.54 25.28 -4.80
CA PHE A 338 26.10 24.05 -5.37
C PHE A 338 24.63 23.83 -4.96
N THR A 339 23.75 23.67 -5.94
CA THR A 339 22.32 23.51 -5.68
C THR A 339 21.79 22.33 -6.49
N ILE A 340 21.07 21.44 -5.83
CA ILE A 340 20.33 20.36 -6.48
C ILE A 340 18.85 20.74 -6.45
N LYS A 341 18.20 20.72 -7.62
CA LYS A 341 16.76 20.90 -7.75
C LYS A 341 16.18 19.68 -8.43
N GLN A 342 15.10 19.18 -7.91
CA GLN A 342 14.29 18.17 -8.60
C GLN A 342 13.46 18.89 -9.67
N LYS A 343 13.49 18.37 -10.89
CA LYS A 343 12.65 18.85 -12.01
C LYS A 343 11.25 18.28 -11.88
#